data_da031c2743973f86bee4329b59822b6c
#
_entry.id   da031c2743973f86bee4329b59822b6c
#
_cell.length_a   1.000
_cell.length_b   1.000
_cell.length_c   1.000
_cell.angle_alpha   90.00
_cell.angle_beta   90.00
_cell.angle_gamma   90.00
#
_symmetry.space_group_name_H-M   'P 1'
#
loop_
_entity.id
_entity.type
_entity.pdbx_description
1 polymer ?
#
loop_
_entity_poly.entity_id
_entity_poly.type
_entity_poly.pdbx_seq_one_letter_code
_entity_poly.pdbx_strand_id
1 'polypeptide(L)'
;MRPEEEIRQLTERFMTDDVLFGYMSNIRLEEYFSPLPATLLMECSGGIVIIGTGAAFVAKKWSMVNGQWSIAYADMARWEIQQRFRRHEVKALGIDNHEDSPSVQYKRGYFNDWNIVDHYKDELMQSGLIQFWIDSNQRDEPKLITDAQMRQGLERTAHKPFRVVPFFDPAPWGGQWMKEVCDLPREEQNYGWCFDCVPEENSLYLEAEGTLFELPSQDVVLAHTRELLGQQVWHRFGKSFPIRFDFLDTMGGGNLSLQVHPTNEFAQREFGLXXXXXXXXXXXXXXXXXXXXXADD
;
A
#
# COMPACT_ATOMS: atom_id res chain seq x y z
N MET A 1 -14.38 11.32 13.47
CA MET A 1 -12.90 11.29 13.55
C MET A 1 -12.46 12.38 14.54
N ARG A 2 -11.32 12.20 15.19
CA ARG A 2 -10.73 13.23 16.08
C ARG A 2 -10.36 14.48 15.28
N PRO A 3 -10.24 15.64 15.94
CA PRO A 3 -9.66 16.82 15.29
C PRO A 3 -8.24 16.55 14.78
N GLU A 4 -7.87 17.21 13.71
CA GLU A 4 -6.56 17.02 13.06
C GLU A 4 -5.39 17.18 14.04
N GLU A 5 -5.45 18.18 14.91
CA GLU A 5 -4.37 18.43 15.88
C GLU A 5 -4.15 17.23 16.80
N GLU A 6 -5.23 16.60 17.26
CA GLU A 6 -5.12 15.38 18.09
C GLU A 6 -4.51 14.22 17.32
N ILE A 7 -4.84 14.12 16.02
CA ILE A 7 -4.28 13.06 15.16
C ILE A 7 -2.78 13.31 14.93
N ARG A 8 -2.38 14.57 14.72
CA ARG A 8 -0.98 14.91 14.58
C ARG A 8 -0.20 14.53 15.85
N GLN A 9 -0.71 14.89 17.02
CA GLN A 9 -0.08 14.53 18.31
C GLN A 9 0.00 13.02 18.49
N LEU A 10 -1.07 12.30 18.14
CA LEU A 10 -1.13 10.84 18.26
C LEU A 10 -0.05 10.16 17.40
N THR A 11 0.24 10.71 16.22
CA THR A 11 1.13 10.09 15.24
C THR A 11 2.55 10.64 15.24
N GLU A 12 2.80 11.76 15.96
CA GLU A 12 4.09 12.46 15.94
C GLU A 12 5.28 11.55 16.19
N ARG A 13 5.17 10.68 17.20
CA ARG A 13 6.27 9.80 17.60
C ARG A 13 6.71 8.83 16.50
N PHE A 14 5.86 8.58 15.49
CA PHE A 14 6.19 7.68 14.39
C PHE A 14 6.83 8.42 13.21
N MET A 15 6.66 9.73 13.17
CA MET A 15 7.12 10.50 12.01
C MET A 15 8.60 10.90 12.09
N THR A 16 9.19 10.97 13.25
CA THR A 16 10.59 11.32 13.50
C THR A 16 11.02 12.59 12.76
N ASP A 17 12.23 13.09 13.05
CA ASP A 17 12.81 14.24 12.35
C ASP A 17 13.64 13.84 11.11
N ASP A 18 13.80 12.55 10.84
CA ASP A 18 14.47 12.10 9.63
C ASP A 18 13.61 12.42 8.40
N VAL A 19 14.25 12.82 7.30
CA VAL A 19 13.53 13.25 6.09
C VAL A 19 12.73 12.10 5.46
N LEU A 20 13.27 10.87 5.52
CA LEU A 20 12.70 9.71 4.82
C LEU A 20 12.11 8.67 5.77
N PHE A 21 12.71 8.49 6.95
CA PHE A 21 12.39 7.35 7.79
C PHE A 21 11.59 7.73 9.02
N GLY A 22 10.69 6.82 9.40
CA GLY A 22 9.88 6.90 10.61
C GLY A 22 9.84 5.53 11.29
N TYR A 23 9.01 5.42 12.32
CA TYR A 23 8.73 4.14 12.97
C TYR A 23 7.41 3.60 12.46
N MET A 24 7.34 2.28 12.25
CA MET A 24 6.09 1.64 11.85
C MET A 24 5.05 1.82 12.95
N SER A 25 3.93 2.41 12.59
CA SER A 25 2.86 2.72 13.54
C SER A 25 2.18 1.44 14.04
N ASN A 26 1.90 1.40 15.33
CA ASN A 26 1.10 0.33 15.94
C ASN A 26 -0.27 0.86 16.40
N ILE A 27 -0.64 2.06 15.94
CA ILE A 27 -1.95 2.66 16.25
C ILE A 27 -3.05 1.84 15.57
N ARG A 28 -4.19 1.72 16.24
CA ARG A 28 -5.37 1.10 15.66
C ARG A 28 -6.30 2.18 15.11
N LEU A 29 -7.08 1.82 14.08
CA LEU A 29 -7.97 2.78 13.42
C LEU A 29 -8.96 3.43 14.41
N GLU A 30 -9.44 2.67 15.38
CA GLU A 30 -10.39 3.19 16.37
C GLU A 30 -9.82 4.34 17.20
N GLU A 31 -8.49 4.42 17.34
CA GLU A 31 -7.85 5.52 18.09
C GLU A 31 -7.98 6.86 17.37
N TYR A 32 -8.30 6.83 16.08
CA TYR A 32 -8.57 8.03 15.28
C TYR A 32 -9.95 8.61 15.53
N PHE A 33 -10.79 7.93 16.33
CA PHE A 33 -12.17 8.36 16.54
C PHE A 33 -12.40 8.76 17.99
N SER A 34 -13.08 9.89 18.18
CA SER A 34 -13.64 10.28 19.48
C SER A 34 -14.82 9.34 19.79
N PRO A 35 -15.19 9.22 21.07
CA PRO A 35 -16.40 8.45 21.38
C PRO A 35 -17.59 8.95 20.55
N LEU A 36 -18.28 8.01 19.91
CA LEU A 36 -19.40 8.36 19.03
C LEU A 36 -20.66 8.56 19.88
N PRO A 37 -21.37 9.69 19.73
CA PRO A 37 -22.63 9.89 20.46
C PRO A 37 -23.66 8.85 20.04
N ALA A 38 -24.29 8.21 21.01
CA ALA A 38 -25.30 7.18 20.74
C ALA A 38 -26.54 7.75 20.02
N THR A 39 -26.75 9.05 20.16
CA THR A 39 -27.92 9.73 19.60
C THR A 39 -27.81 10.11 18.13
N LEU A 40 -26.63 10.03 17.55
CA LEU A 40 -26.38 10.61 16.22
C LEU A 40 -27.26 10.01 15.11
N LEU A 41 -27.65 8.74 15.24
CA LEU A 41 -28.48 8.07 14.24
C LEU A 41 -29.94 7.91 14.62
N MET A 42 -30.33 8.33 15.84
CA MET A 42 -31.70 8.14 16.30
C MET A 42 -32.71 9.05 15.61
N GLU A 43 -32.25 10.10 14.94
CA GLU A 43 -33.10 11.08 14.27
C GLU A 43 -33.27 10.81 12.78
N CYS A 44 -32.63 9.74 12.27
CA CYS A 44 -32.69 9.44 10.84
C CYS A 44 -33.84 8.50 10.52
N SER A 45 -34.71 8.92 9.60
CA SER A 45 -35.78 8.08 9.08
C SER A 45 -35.45 7.69 7.65
N GLY A 46 -34.99 6.48 7.42
CA GLY A 46 -34.66 6.01 6.10
C GLY A 46 -33.28 5.35 6.07
N GLY A 47 -32.78 5.10 4.87
CA GLY A 47 -31.47 4.47 4.68
C GLY A 47 -30.33 5.45 4.99
N ILE A 48 -29.29 4.96 5.63
CA ILE A 48 -28.11 5.76 5.99
C ILE A 48 -26.92 5.20 5.24
N VAL A 49 -26.16 6.08 4.59
CA VAL A 49 -24.89 5.73 3.92
C VAL A 49 -23.77 6.44 4.69
N ILE A 50 -22.80 5.65 5.16
CA ILE A 50 -21.62 6.16 5.86
C ILE A 50 -20.43 5.97 4.91
N ILE A 51 -19.72 7.04 4.60
CA ILE A 51 -18.64 7.01 3.62
C ILE A 51 -17.33 7.47 4.28
N GLY A 52 -16.23 6.79 3.94
CA GLY A 52 -14.90 7.18 4.34
C GLY A 52 -14.15 6.10 5.08
N THR A 53 -12.85 6.32 5.28
CA THR A 53 -11.99 5.40 6.02
C THR A 53 -12.53 5.27 7.46
N GLY A 54 -12.85 4.04 7.86
CA GLY A 54 -13.45 3.78 9.16
C GLY A 54 -14.97 3.75 9.15
N ALA A 55 -15.63 3.91 7.99
CA ALA A 55 -17.09 3.85 7.89
C ALA A 55 -17.64 2.57 8.51
N ALA A 56 -16.98 1.43 8.24
CA ALA A 56 -17.39 0.14 8.79
C ALA A 56 -17.25 0.11 10.33
N PHE A 57 -16.21 0.74 10.88
CA PHE A 57 -16.04 0.85 12.32
C PHE A 57 -17.19 1.64 12.95
N VAL A 58 -17.54 2.76 12.34
CA VAL A 58 -18.65 3.61 12.80
C VAL A 58 -19.97 2.83 12.70
N ALA A 59 -20.22 2.18 11.57
CA ALA A 59 -21.44 1.39 11.36
C ALA A 59 -21.55 0.25 12.39
N LYS A 60 -20.45 -0.44 12.66
CA LYS A 60 -20.42 -1.54 13.63
C LYS A 60 -20.76 -1.05 15.03
N LYS A 61 -20.22 0.10 15.43
CA LYS A 61 -20.54 0.70 16.74
C LYS A 61 -22.03 1.06 16.87
N TRP A 62 -22.66 1.46 15.76
CA TRP A 62 -24.05 1.85 15.74
C TRP A 62 -25.02 0.69 15.47
N SER A 63 -24.56 -0.38 14.80
CA SER A 63 -25.41 -1.53 14.44
C SER A 63 -25.85 -2.38 15.64
N MET A 64 -25.33 -2.08 16.81
CA MET A 64 -25.84 -2.70 18.03
C MET A 64 -27.30 -2.25 18.33
N VAL A 65 -27.84 -1.35 17.48
CA VAL A 65 -29.20 -0.86 17.62
C VAL A 65 -29.97 -1.11 16.30
N ASN A 66 -30.34 -2.37 16.07
CA ASN A 66 -31.36 -2.80 15.08
C ASN A 66 -31.21 -2.26 13.65
N GLY A 67 -30.44 -2.91 12.81
CA GLY A 67 -30.42 -2.57 11.39
C GLY A 67 -29.66 -3.59 10.57
N GLN A 68 -30.18 -3.88 9.39
CA GLN A 68 -29.39 -4.58 8.37
C GLN A 68 -28.47 -3.56 7.72
N TRP A 69 -27.19 -3.93 7.60
CA TRP A 69 -26.20 -3.07 6.97
C TRP A 69 -25.31 -3.90 6.06
N SER A 70 -24.74 -3.22 5.10
CA SER A 70 -23.90 -3.84 4.08
C SER A 70 -22.61 -3.03 3.97
N ILE A 71 -21.49 -3.70 3.84
CA ILE A 71 -20.20 -3.04 3.63
C ILE A 71 -19.76 -3.25 2.19
N ALA A 72 -19.51 -2.14 1.50
CA ALA A 72 -18.79 -2.11 0.25
C ALA A 72 -17.40 -1.51 0.55
N TYR A 73 -16.35 -2.28 0.36
CA TYR A 73 -14.98 -1.83 0.62
C TYR A 73 -14.37 -1.28 -0.68
N ALA A 74 -14.08 0.02 -0.68
CA ALA A 74 -13.41 0.66 -1.80
C ALA A 74 -11.90 0.54 -1.62
N ASP A 75 -11.25 -0.12 -2.55
CA ASP A 75 -9.82 -0.41 -2.47
C ASP A 75 -9.05 0.28 -3.60
N MET A 76 -7.76 0.45 -3.38
CA MET A 76 -6.88 1.15 -4.31
C MET A 76 -5.44 0.70 -4.10
N ALA A 77 -4.73 0.41 -5.19
CA ALA A 77 -3.31 0.07 -5.14
C ALA A 77 -2.51 1.27 -4.64
N ARG A 78 -1.49 1.01 -3.84
CA ARG A 78 -0.65 2.09 -3.30
C ARG A 78 0.04 2.89 -4.39
N TRP A 79 0.36 2.27 -5.52
CA TRP A 79 0.92 3.01 -6.65
C TRP A 79 -0.04 4.11 -7.13
N GLU A 80 -1.35 3.80 -7.24
CA GLU A 80 -2.33 4.83 -7.61
C GLU A 80 -2.44 5.91 -6.52
N ILE A 81 -2.36 5.52 -5.25
CA ILE A 81 -2.35 6.49 -4.15
C ILE A 81 -1.17 7.45 -4.32
N GLN A 82 0.01 6.91 -4.65
CA GLN A 82 1.21 7.73 -4.88
C GLN A 82 1.02 8.68 -6.06
N GLN A 83 0.39 8.22 -7.14
CA GLN A 83 0.08 9.08 -8.27
C GLN A 83 -0.87 10.22 -7.84
N ARG A 84 -1.85 9.93 -6.99
CA ARG A 84 -2.75 10.96 -6.46
C ARG A 84 -2.03 11.92 -5.52
N PHE A 85 -1.02 11.47 -4.77
CA PHE A 85 -0.15 12.38 -4.01
C PHE A 85 0.55 13.36 -4.96
N ARG A 86 1.12 12.86 -6.06
CA ARG A 86 1.82 13.70 -7.04
C ARG A 86 0.92 14.74 -7.70
N ARG A 87 -0.38 14.42 -7.79
CA ARG A 87 -1.37 15.34 -8.36
C ARG A 87 -2.09 16.17 -7.29
N HIS A 88 -1.70 16.04 -6.02
CA HIS A 88 -2.31 16.74 -4.87
C HIS A 88 -3.81 16.48 -4.77
N GLU A 89 -4.25 15.27 -5.11
CA GLU A 89 -5.68 14.89 -5.14
C GLU A 89 -6.15 14.26 -3.85
N VAL A 90 -5.25 13.77 -3.01
CA VAL A 90 -5.60 13.07 -1.77
C VAL A 90 -4.73 13.56 -0.63
N LYS A 91 -5.18 13.27 0.57
CA LYS A 91 -4.51 13.67 1.80
C LYS A 91 -4.44 12.50 2.77
N ALA A 92 -3.63 12.63 3.78
CA ALA A 92 -3.40 11.62 4.80
C ALA A 92 -4.65 11.36 5.63
N LEU A 93 -4.62 10.26 6.37
CA LEU A 93 -5.74 9.86 7.22
C LEU A 93 -5.96 10.87 8.33
N GLY A 94 -7.06 11.65 8.21
CA GLY A 94 -7.46 12.62 9.21
C GLY A 94 -6.61 13.89 9.29
N ILE A 95 -5.74 14.13 8.31
CA ILE A 95 -4.83 15.30 8.30
C ILE A 95 -4.91 15.96 6.92
N ASP A 96 -5.05 17.27 6.90
CA ASP A 96 -5.09 18.03 5.66
C ASP A 96 -3.67 18.40 5.24
N ASN A 97 -3.07 17.51 4.45
CA ASN A 97 -1.68 17.67 4.00
C ASN A 97 -1.55 17.50 2.48
N HIS A 98 -2.59 17.85 1.72
CA HIS A 98 -2.54 17.67 0.27
C HIS A 98 -1.50 18.57 -0.41
N GLU A 99 -1.05 19.65 0.28
CA GLU A 99 -0.01 20.53 -0.24
C GLU A 99 1.42 20.06 0.10
N ASP A 100 1.56 19.04 0.94
CA ASP A 100 2.88 18.47 1.26
C ASP A 100 3.49 17.84 0.02
N SER A 101 4.82 17.78 -0.04
CA SER A 101 5.49 17.09 -1.12
C SER A 101 5.10 15.59 -1.15
N PRO A 102 5.09 14.97 -2.32
CA PRO A 102 4.75 13.54 -2.41
C PRO A 102 5.62 12.66 -1.52
N SER A 103 6.89 13.01 -1.30
CA SER A 103 7.78 12.22 -0.44
C SER A 103 7.35 12.30 1.03
N VAL A 104 6.90 13.46 1.49
CA VAL A 104 6.39 13.63 2.86
C VAL A 104 5.08 12.87 3.03
N GLN A 105 4.19 12.95 2.04
CA GLN A 105 2.95 12.19 2.04
C GLN A 105 3.23 10.67 2.03
N TYR A 106 4.20 10.23 1.21
CA TYR A 106 4.62 8.83 1.14
C TYR A 106 5.15 8.35 2.49
N LYS A 107 6.06 9.12 3.11
CA LYS A 107 6.61 8.78 4.43
C LYS A 107 5.48 8.52 5.42
N ARG A 108 4.51 9.43 5.47
CA ARG A 108 3.37 9.30 6.38
C ARG A 108 2.52 8.08 6.03
N GLY A 109 2.24 7.88 4.74
CA GLY A 109 1.51 6.71 4.27
C GLY A 109 2.20 5.42 4.72
N TYR A 110 3.47 5.30 4.41
CA TYR A 110 4.26 4.09 4.64
C TYR A 110 4.40 3.74 6.13
N PHE A 111 4.77 4.73 6.94
CA PHE A 111 5.07 4.46 8.35
C PHE A 111 3.84 4.50 9.25
N ASN A 112 2.77 5.14 8.81
CA ASN A 112 1.60 5.31 9.66
C ASN A 112 0.31 4.83 9.00
N ASP A 113 -0.20 5.57 8.00
CA ASP A 113 -1.59 5.42 7.55
C ASP A 113 -1.87 4.05 6.94
N TRP A 114 -0.97 3.56 6.06
CA TRP A 114 -1.19 2.29 5.36
C TRP A 114 -1.17 1.10 6.31
N ASN A 115 -0.30 1.14 7.33
CA ASN A 115 -0.28 0.10 8.36
C ASN A 115 -1.62 0.03 9.09
N ILE A 116 -2.14 1.18 9.48
CA ILE A 116 -3.40 1.28 10.21
C ILE A 116 -4.54 0.73 9.36
N VAL A 117 -4.59 1.16 8.10
CA VAL A 117 -5.67 0.75 7.19
C VAL A 117 -5.55 -0.73 6.83
N ASP A 118 -4.34 -1.24 6.58
CA ASP A 118 -4.12 -2.66 6.26
C ASP A 118 -4.52 -3.56 7.43
N HIS A 119 -4.18 -3.17 8.66
CA HIS A 119 -4.63 -3.92 9.84
C HIS A 119 -6.15 -3.98 9.90
N TYR A 120 -6.79 -2.85 9.68
CA TYR A 120 -8.26 -2.80 9.73
C TYR A 120 -8.89 -3.55 8.56
N LYS A 121 -8.30 -3.45 7.36
CA LYS A 121 -8.74 -4.22 6.19
C LYS A 121 -8.69 -5.72 6.50
N ASP A 122 -7.56 -6.18 7.06
CA ASP A 122 -7.38 -7.58 7.41
C ASP A 122 -8.46 -8.05 8.40
N GLU A 123 -8.76 -7.25 9.42
CA GLU A 123 -9.83 -7.58 10.38
C GLU A 123 -11.18 -7.70 9.69
N LEU A 124 -11.49 -6.78 8.76
CA LEU A 124 -12.74 -6.83 8.01
C LEU A 124 -12.80 -8.06 7.10
N MET A 125 -11.70 -8.38 6.41
CA MET A 125 -11.62 -9.56 5.54
C MET A 125 -11.89 -10.84 6.35
N GLN A 126 -11.29 -10.94 7.54
CA GLN A 126 -11.47 -12.10 8.39
C GLN A 126 -12.86 -12.19 9.01
N SER A 127 -13.50 -11.05 9.22
CA SER A 127 -14.83 -11.01 9.85
C SER A 127 -15.95 -11.50 8.94
N GLY A 128 -15.74 -11.49 7.61
CA GLY A 128 -16.77 -11.84 6.64
C GLY A 128 -17.88 -10.80 6.52
N LEU A 129 -17.64 -9.59 6.98
CA LEU A 129 -18.66 -8.53 6.98
C LEU A 129 -18.73 -7.76 5.67
N ILE A 130 -17.68 -7.87 4.83
CA ILE A 130 -17.67 -7.21 3.52
C ILE A 130 -18.59 -7.99 2.57
N GLN A 131 -19.50 -7.31 1.90
CA GLN A 131 -20.36 -7.92 0.88
C GLN A 131 -19.86 -7.59 -0.54
N PHE A 132 -19.29 -6.41 -0.71
CA PHE A 132 -18.88 -5.94 -2.03
C PHE A 132 -17.50 -5.31 -1.95
N TRP A 133 -16.74 -5.44 -3.04
CA TRP A 133 -15.45 -4.78 -3.22
C TRP A 133 -15.54 -3.83 -4.41
N ILE A 134 -14.98 -2.65 -4.25
CA ILE A 134 -14.97 -1.63 -5.30
C ILE A 134 -13.52 -1.34 -5.67
N ASP A 135 -13.18 -1.57 -6.93
CA ASP A 135 -11.92 -1.13 -7.52
C ASP A 135 -12.04 0.37 -7.79
N SER A 136 -11.27 1.17 -7.07
CA SER A 136 -11.29 2.62 -7.21
C SER A 136 -9.98 3.16 -7.83
N ASN A 137 -9.21 2.29 -8.49
CA ASN A 137 -7.98 2.70 -9.15
C ASN A 137 -8.26 3.69 -10.29
N GLN A 138 -9.32 3.44 -11.06
CA GLN A 138 -9.74 4.37 -12.11
C GLN A 138 -10.85 5.27 -11.54
N ARG A 139 -10.56 6.58 -11.48
CA ARG A 139 -11.41 7.54 -10.77
C ARG A 139 -12.87 7.52 -11.21
N ASP A 140 -13.09 7.52 -12.52
CA ASP A 140 -14.44 7.66 -13.07
C ASP A 140 -15.00 6.34 -13.59
N GLU A 141 -14.30 5.22 -13.36
CA GLU A 141 -14.71 3.89 -13.81
C GLU A 141 -14.60 2.86 -12.69
N PRO A 142 -15.24 3.09 -11.55
CA PRO A 142 -15.18 2.11 -10.47
C PRO A 142 -15.83 0.80 -10.90
N LYS A 143 -15.25 -0.30 -10.48
CA LYS A 143 -15.77 -1.64 -10.77
C LYS A 143 -16.16 -2.31 -9.47
N LEU A 144 -17.13 -3.21 -9.52
CA LEU A 144 -17.65 -3.82 -8.31
C LEU A 144 -17.73 -5.33 -8.51
N ILE A 145 -17.27 -6.07 -7.50
CA ILE A 145 -17.42 -7.52 -7.40
C ILE A 145 -17.93 -7.88 -6.01
N THR A 146 -18.51 -9.06 -5.89
CA THR A 146 -18.97 -9.59 -4.60
C THR A 146 -17.79 -10.11 -3.80
N ASP A 147 -17.97 -10.22 -2.48
CA ASP A 147 -16.94 -10.82 -1.60
C ASP A 147 -16.66 -12.28 -1.99
N ALA A 148 -17.68 -13.00 -2.45
CA ALA A 148 -17.49 -14.38 -2.91
C ALA A 148 -16.54 -14.45 -4.11
N GLN A 149 -16.70 -13.54 -5.07
CA GLN A 149 -15.81 -13.46 -6.25
C GLN A 149 -14.40 -13.06 -5.81
N MET A 150 -14.29 -12.08 -4.91
CA MET A 150 -12.99 -11.64 -4.37
C MET A 150 -12.26 -12.82 -3.71
N ARG A 151 -12.90 -13.50 -2.77
CA ARG A 151 -12.30 -14.64 -2.05
C ARG A 151 -11.89 -15.75 -3.02
N GLN A 152 -12.73 -16.08 -3.98
CA GLN A 152 -12.41 -17.11 -4.97
C GLN A 152 -11.20 -16.70 -5.81
N GLY A 153 -11.12 -15.43 -6.21
CA GLY A 153 -10.00 -14.89 -6.97
C GLY A 153 -8.69 -14.96 -6.18
N LEU A 154 -8.72 -14.50 -4.92
CA LEU A 154 -7.53 -14.54 -4.05
C LEU A 154 -7.07 -15.98 -3.79
N GLU A 155 -8.02 -16.89 -3.54
CA GLU A 155 -7.73 -18.32 -3.34
C GLU A 155 -7.04 -18.91 -4.56
N ARG A 156 -7.58 -18.66 -5.76
CA ARG A 156 -6.97 -19.15 -7.00
C ARG A 156 -5.57 -18.57 -7.23
N THR A 157 -5.41 -17.28 -6.92
CA THR A 157 -4.13 -16.59 -7.07
C THR A 157 -3.08 -17.21 -6.15
N ALA A 158 -3.44 -17.44 -4.88
CA ALA A 158 -2.50 -17.99 -3.90
C ALA A 158 -2.00 -19.40 -4.26
N HIS A 159 -2.77 -20.16 -5.07
CA HIS A 159 -2.44 -21.55 -5.40
C HIS A 159 -1.90 -21.75 -6.81
N LYS A 160 -1.58 -20.67 -7.52
CA LYS A 160 -1.02 -20.74 -8.89
C LYS A 160 0.10 -19.72 -9.03
N PRO A 161 1.06 -19.94 -9.92
CA PRO A 161 2.01 -18.89 -10.26
C PRO A 161 1.27 -17.68 -10.80
N PHE A 162 1.63 -16.51 -10.33
CA PHE A 162 1.04 -15.24 -10.77
C PHE A 162 2.10 -14.16 -10.81
N ARG A 163 1.76 -13.06 -11.43
CA ARG A 163 2.64 -11.90 -11.52
C ARG A 163 1.85 -10.65 -11.09
N VAL A 164 2.51 -9.78 -10.37
CA VAL A 164 1.93 -8.48 -10.03
C VAL A 164 1.90 -7.60 -11.28
N VAL A 165 1.07 -6.57 -11.28
CA VAL A 165 1.07 -5.56 -12.34
C VAL A 165 2.29 -4.67 -12.11
N PRO A 166 3.27 -4.64 -13.02
CA PRO A 166 4.44 -3.80 -12.83
C PRO A 166 4.08 -2.33 -13.03
N PHE A 167 4.80 -1.44 -12.34
CA PHE A 167 4.70 -0.02 -12.63
C PHE A 167 6.10 0.56 -12.86
N PHE A 168 6.14 1.64 -13.62
CA PHE A 168 7.38 2.21 -14.12
C PHE A 168 7.46 3.68 -13.71
N ASP A 169 8.66 4.13 -13.34
CA ASP A 169 8.83 5.50 -12.87
C ASP A 169 10.12 6.09 -13.43
N PRO A 170 10.11 7.37 -13.79
CA PRO A 170 11.35 8.04 -14.24
C PRO A 170 12.30 8.28 -13.07
N ALA A 171 13.57 8.48 -13.39
CA ALA A 171 14.60 8.82 -12.42
C ALA A 171 15.58 9.80 -13.05
N PRO A 172 16.28 10.62 -12.24
CA PRO A 172 17.26 11.56 -12.81
C PRO A 172 18.34 10.89 -13.66
N TRP A 173 18.63 9.61 -13.37
CA TRP A 173 19.61 8.80 -14.09
C TRP A 173 18.97 7.81 -15.04
N GLY A 174 17.66 7.87 -15.21
CA GLY A 174 16.88 6.86 -15.92
C GLY A 174 17.30 6.67 -17.36
N GLY A 175 17.18 5.43 -17.83
CA GLY A 175 17.60 5.00 -19.13
C GLY A 175 16.50 4.98 -20.19
N GLN A 176 16.86 4.39 -21.34
CA GLN A 176 15.98 4.32 -22.51
C GLN A 176 15.63 2.87 -22.89
N TRP A 177 16.31 1.88 -22.28
CA TRP A 177 16.18 0.48 -22.66
C TRP A 177 14.79 -0.08 -22.31
N MET A 178 14.26 0.29 -21.14
CA MET A 178 12.93 -0.17 -20.74
C MET A 178 11.84 0.26 -21.70
N LYS A 179 11.96 1.44 -22.31
CA LYS A 179 10.99 1.90 -23.30
C LYS A 179 10.82 0.90 -24.44
N GLU A 180 11.94 0.30 -24.86
CA GLU A 180 11.94 -0.65 -25.98
C GLU A 180 11.45 -2.03 -25.56
N VAL A 181 12.01 -2.58 -24.47
CA VAL A 181 11.73 -3.97 -24.12
C VAL A 181 10.37 -4.16 -23.46
N CYS A 182 9.82 -3.10 -22.85
CA CYS A 182 8.51 -3.17 -22.19
C CYS A 182 7.43 -2.41 -22.97
N ASP A 183 7.78 -1.88 -24.15
CA ASP A 183 6.88 -1.14 -25.04
C ASP A 183 6.15 -0.02 -24.30
N LEU A 184 6.94 0.80 -23.58
CA LEU A 184 6.40 1.89 -22.75
C LEU A 184 6.24 3.18 -23.56
N PRO A 185 5.42 4.13 -23.04
CA PRO A 185 5.22 5.42 -23.71
C PRO A 185 6.54 6.11 -24.04
N ARG A 186 6.71 6.45 -25.29
CA ARG A 186 7.96 7.04 -25.82
C ARG A 186 8.12 8.51 -25.45
N GLU A 187 7.00 9.18 -25.16
CA GLU A 187 6.97 10.60 -24.79
C GLU A 187 7.57 10.89 -23.42
N GLU A 188 7.65 9.89 -22.55
CA GLU A 188 8.31 10.06 -21.26
C GLU A 188 9.81 10.30 -21.45
N GLN A 189 10.40 11.14 -20.61
CA GLN A 189 11.82 11.49 -20.74
C GLN A 189 12.69 10.24 -20.61
N ASN A 190 12.41 9.41 -19.60
CA ASN A 190 13.15 8.19 -19.36
C ASN A 190 12.33 7.27 -18.43
N TYR A 191 12.85 6.07 -18.19
CA TYR A 191 12.40 5.22 -17.10
C TYR A 191 13.62 4.75 -16.31
N GLY A 192 13.61 4.99 -15.01
CA GLY A 192 14.68 4.53 -14.14
C GLY A 192 14.31 3.26 -13.40
N TRP A 193 13.02 3.11 -13.09
CA TRP A 193 12.52 2.06 -12.22
C TRP A 193 11.46 1.22 -12.92
N CYS A 194 11.52 -0.11 -12.71
CA CYS A 194 10.41 -1.01 -12.95
C CYS A 194 10.17 -1.78 -11.66
N PHE A 195 9.09 -1.48 -10.98
CA PHE A 195 8.69 -2.14 -9.73
C PHE A 195 7.84 -3.34 -10.09
N ASP A 196 8.44 -4.53 -10.09
CA ASP A 196 7.81 -5.75 -10.57
C ASP A 196 7.46 -6.73 -9.44
N CYS A 197 7.91 -6.47 -8.22
CA CYS A 197 7.44 -7.22 -7.07
C CYS A 197 7.72 -6.44 -5.79
N VAL A 198 6.89 -5.42 -5.57
CA VAL A 198 6.82 -4.70 -4.30
C VAL A 198 5.36 -4.88 -3.84
N PRO A 199 5.06 -6.00 -3.16
CA PRO A 199 3.66 -6.41 -2.95
C PRO A 199 2.79 -5.36 -2.28
N GLU A 200 3.35 -4.56 -1.38
CA GLU A 200 2.58 -3.51 -0.73
C GLU A 200 2.24 -2.34 -1.65
N GLU A 201 2.87 -2.25 -2.83
CA GLU A 201 2.64 -1.13 -3.75
C GLU A 201 2.03 -1.54 -5.08
N ASN A 202 2.38 -2.74 -5.58
CA ASN A 202 1.85 -3.27 -6.84
C ASN A 202 0.38 -3.65 -6.71
N SER A 203 -0.26 -3.88 -7.84
CA SER A 203 -1.61 -4.41 -7.92
C SER A 203 -1.62 -5.78 -8.59
N LEU A 204 -2.80 -6.38 -8.60
CA LEU A 204 -3.13 -7.61 -9.30
C LEU A 204 -4.41 -7.38 -10.11
N TYR A 205 -4.62 -8.18 -11.14
CA TYR A 205 -5.90 -8.25 -11.83
C TYR A 205 -6.59 -9.55 -11.51
N LEU A 206 -7.87 -9.47 -11.14
CA LEU A 206 -8.80 -10.60 -11.10
C LEU A 206 -9.81 -10.43 -12.20
N GLU A 207 -10.19 -11.52 -12.85
CA GLU A 207 -11.28 -11.49 -13.81
C GLU A 207 -12.46 -12.22 -13.20
N ALA A 208 -13.58 -11.54 -13.05
CA ALA A 208 -14.81 -12.05 -12.44
C ALA A 208 -15.99 -11.77 -13.37
N GLU A 209 -16.48 -12.81 -14.05
CA GLU A 209 -17.65 -12.72 -14.94
C GLU A 209 -17.53 -11.60 -15.98
N GLY A 210 -16.34 -11.47 -16.57
CA GLY A 210 -16.09 -10.47 -17.60
C GLY A 210 -15.67 -9.11 -17.07
N THR A 211 -15.65 -8.94 -15.75
CA THR A 211 -15.15 -7.71 -15.12
C THR A 211 -13.67 -7.89 -14.77
N LEU A 212 -12.82 -7.07 -15.33
CA LEU A 212 -11.40 -7.02 -14.95
C LEU A 212 -11.28 -6.05 -13.77
N PHE A 213 -11.03 -6.60 -12.59
CA PHE A 213 -10.99 -5.91 -11.30
C PHE A 213 -9.54 -5.78 -10.84
N GLU A 214 -9.09 -4.56 -10.56
CA GLU A 214 -7.74 -4.31 -10.07
C GLU A 214 -7.78 -4.10 -8.56
N LEU A 215 -6.85 -4.78 -7.85
CA LEU A 215 -6.79 -4.75 -6.39
C LEU A 215 -5.33 -4.67 -5.95
N PRO A 216 -5.06 -4.18 -4.73
CA PRO A 216 -3.69 -4.22 -4.19
C PRO A 216 -3.19 -5.67 -4.09
N SER A 217 -1.94 -5.91 -4.51
CA SER A 217 -1.38 -7.27 -4.35
C SER A 217 -1.22 -7.65 -2.88
N GLN A 218 -1.20 -6.66 -1.98
CA GLN A 218 -1.20 -6.89 -0.53
C GLN A 218 -2.40 -7.73 -0.08
N ASP A 219 -3.53 -7.65 -0.79
CA ASP A 219 -4.73 -8.39 -0.41
C ASP A 219 -4.52 -9.91 -0.45
N VAL A 220 -3.78 -10.42 -1.43
CA VAL A 220 -3.48 -11.85 -1.46
C VAL A 220 -2.52 -12.22 -0.32
N VAL A 221 -1.60 -11.30 0.05
CA VAL A 221 -0.72 -11.53 1.20
C VAL A 221 -1.55 -11.60 2.49
N LEU A 222 -2.47 -10.67 2.70
CA LEU A 222 -3.32 -10.65 3.89
C LEU A 222 -4.22 -11.89 3.99
N ALA A 223 -4.83 -12.28 2.86
CA ALA A 223 -5.79 -13.39 2.83
C ALA A 223 -5.11 -14.77 2.92
N HIS A 224 -3.95 -14.93 2.28
CA HIS A 224 -3.32 -16.23 2.08
C HIS A 224 -1.84 -16.22 2.45
N THR A 225 -1.51 -15.59 3.59
CA THR A 225 -0.12 -15.39 4.04
C THR A 225 0.67 -16.70 4.09
N ARG A 226 0.09 -17.74 4.69
CA ARG A 226 0.82 -19.00 4.90
C ARG A 226 1.06 -19.74 3.60
N GLU A 227 0.09 -19.70 2.70
CA GLU A 227 0.19 -20.33 1.38
C GLU A 227 1.27 -19.66 0.54
N LEU A 228 1.36 -18.33 0.62
CA LEU A 228 2.35 -17.56 -0.16
C LEU A 228 3.75 -17.62 0.45
N LEU A 229 3.86 -17.42 1.76
CA LEU A 229 5.15 -17.26 2.41
C LEU A 229 5.72 -18.56 2.97
N GLY A 230 4.85 -19.52 3.26
CA GLY A 230 5.24 -20.72 3.98
C GLY A 230 5.36 -20.46 5.48
N GLN A 231 5.37 -21.55 6.24
CA GLN A 231 5.28 -21.50 7.69
C GLN A 231 6.43 -20.73 8.35
N GLN A 232 7.66 -20.96 7.85
CA GLN A 232 8.86 -20.37 8.46
C GLN A 232 8.89 -18.85 8.28
N VAL A 233 8.59 -18.37 7.08
CA VAL A 233 8.60 -16.94 6.77
C VAL A 233 7.45 -16.25 7.51
N TRP A 234 6.27 -16.89 7.52
CA TRP A 234 5.12 -16.35 8.26
C TRP A 234 5.42 -16.20 9.75
N HIS A 235 6.08 -17.20 10.37
CA HIS A 235 6.43 -17.11 11.79
C HIS A 235 7.38 -15.95 12.09
N ARG A 236 8.25 -15.62 11.13
CA ARG A 236 9.25 -14.58 11.34
C ARG A 236 8.73 -13.18 10.99
N PHE A 237 7.95 -13.05 9.93
CA PHE A 237 7.56 -11.76 9.36
C PHE A 237 6.05 -11.47 9.45
N GLY A 238 5.25 -12.41 9.97
CA GLY A 238 3.80 -12.22 10.03
C GLY A 238 3.20 -12.09 8.65
N LYS A 239 2.35 -11.10 8.46
CA LYS A 239 1.66 -10.82 7.20
C LYS A 239 2.41 -9.80 6.35
N SER A 240 3.72 -9.73 6.49
CA SER A 240 4.57 -8.86 5.68
C SER A 240 5.36 -9.71 4.68
N PHE A 241 5.25 -9.39 3.40
CA PHE A 241 6.04 -10.07 2.36
C PHE A 241 7.46 -9.51 2.45
N PRO A 242 8.49 -10.33 2.78
CA PRO A 242 9.80 -9.80 3.15
C PRO A 242 10.72 -9.50 1.97
N ILE A 243 10.30 -9.80 0.74
CA ILE A 243 11.11 -9.59 -0.46
C ILE A 243 10.46 -8.52 -1.32
N ARG A 244 11.28 -7.56 -1.75
CA ARG A 244 10.90 -6.56 -2.74
C ARG A 244 11.88 -6.64 -3.89
N PHE A 245 11.38 -6.50 -5.11
CA PHE A 245 12.18 -6.67 -6.31
C PHE A 245 11.85 -5.57 -7.32
N ASP A 246 12.89 -4.94 -7.85
CA ASP A 246 12.73 -3.92 -8.87
C ASP A 246 13.90 -3.97 -9.85
N PHE A 247 13.65 -3.51 -11.06
CA PHE A 247 14.68 -3.34 -12.08
C PHE A 247 15.05 -1.87 -12.18
N LEU A 248 16.32 -1.62 -12.46
CA LEU A 248 16.86 -0.27 -12.66
C LEU A 248 17.43 -0.17 -14.07
N ASP A 249 17.09 0.92 -14.79
CA ASP A 249 17.58 1.13 -16.14
C ASP A 249 18.42 2.42 -16.19
N THR A 250 19.70 2.27 -16.48
CA THR A 250 20.62 3.39 -16.70
C THR A 250 21.16 3.41 -18.12
N MET A 251 20.64 2.55 -19.00
CA MET A 251 21.18 2.43 -20.37
C MET A 251 20.73 3.61 -21.24
N GLY A 252 21.70 4.40 -21.69
CA GLY A 252 21.41 5.64 -22.38
C GLY A 252 20.97 6.77 -21.44
N GLY A 253 21.15 6.56 -20.15
CA GLY A 253 20.84 7.54 -19.11
C GLY A 253 22.10 7.99 -18.37
N GLY A 254 21.95 8.26 -17.08
CA GLY A 254 23.04 8.73 -16.23
C GLY A 254 23.57 7.63 -15.30
N ASN A 255 24.49 8.01 -14.45
CA ASN A 255 25.03 7.12 -13.43
C ASN A 255 24.04 7.03 -12.26
N LEU A 256 23.84 5.80 -11.81
CA LEU A 256 23.08 5.57 -10.56
C LEU A 256 23.81 6.27 -9.41
N SER A 257 23.07 6.91 -8.53
CA SER A 257 23.66 7.59 -7.37
C SER A 257 24.35 6.57 -6.45
N LEU A 258 25.42 7.01 -5.82
CA LEU A 258 26.08 6.22 -4.80
C LEU A 258 25.17 6.14 -3.56
N GLN A 259 24.87 4.95 -3.12
CA GLN A 259 23.99 4.72 -1.99
C GLN A 259 24.67 3.83 -0.96
N VAL A 260 24.54 4.16 0.30
CA VAL A 260 25.02 3.34 1.41
C VAL A 260 23.77 2.76 2.10
N HIS A 261 23.62 1.45 2.01
CA HIS A 261 22.50 0.78 2.65
C HIS A 261 22.82 0.50 4.12
N PRO A 262 21.87 0.73 5.02
CA PRO A 262 22.12 0.42 6.44
C PRO A 262 22.17 -1.11 6.65
N THR A 263 22.91 -1.54 7.65
CA THR A 263 22.84 -2.94 8.07
C THR A 263 21.50 -3.22 8.73
N ASN A 264 21.11 -4.49 8.81
CA ASN A 264 19.87 -4.88 9.48
C ASN A 264 19.86 -4.43 10.95
N GLU A 265 21.02 -4.56 11.62
CA GLU A 265 21.16 -4.15 13.02
C GLU A 265 20.93 -2.64 13.19
N PHE A 266 21.48 -1.84 12.27
CA PHE A 266 21.26 -0.39 12.28
C PHE A 266 19.78 -0.06 12.06
N ALA A 267 19.18 -0.64 11.01
CA ALA A 267 17.78 -0.38 10.67
C ALA A 267 16.84 -0.77 11.83
N GLN A 268 17.13 -1.89 12.48
CA GLN A 268 16.34 -2.36 13.61
C GLN A 268 16.51 -1.44 14.82
N ARG A 269 17.74 -1.05 15.12
CA ARG A 269 18.03 -0.22 16.31
C ARG A 269 17.47 1.20 16.15
N GLU A 270 17.66 1.79 14.97
CA GLU A 270 17.32 3.21 14.75
C GLU A 270 15.87 3.42 14.33
N PHE A 271 15.27 2.46 13.63
CA PHE A 271 13.93 2.65 13.04
C PHE A 271 12.95 1.50 13.34
N GLY A 272 13.42 0.46 14.00
CA GLY A 272 12.56 -0.69 14.33
C GLY A 272 12.18 -1.53 13.09
N LEU A 273 12.99 -1.39 12.02
CA LEU A 273 12.67 -2.11 10.78
C LEU A 273 13.31 -3.50 10.78
N UNK A 274 12.58 -4.34 10.41
CA UNK A 274 12.97 -5.71 10.43
C UNK A 274 13.92 -6.10 9.39
N UNK A 275 13.86 -5.40 8.16
CA UNK A 275 14.78 -5.69 7.12
C UNK A 275 15.20 -4.41 6.52
N UNK A 276 16.23 -4.45 6.04
CA UNK A 276 16.76 -3.36 5.31
C UNK A 276 16.89 -3.83 3.91
N UNK A 277 17.08 -3.18 3.14
CA UNK A 277 17.20 -3.45 1.80
C UNK A 277 18.58 -4.02 1.59
N UNK A 278 18.63 -4.88 1.24
CA UNK A 278 19.78 -5.48 0.86
C UNK A 278 19.81 -5.38 -0.59
N UNK A 279 20.43 -4.82 -1.01
CA UNK A 279 20.51 -4.56 -2.35
C UNK A 279 21.33 -5.65 -2.96
N UNK A 280 20.89 -6.14 -3.53
CA UNK A 280 21.50 -7.10 -4.26
C UNK A 280 21.50 -6.61 -5.61
N UNK A 281 22.21 -6.22 -5.94
CA UNK A 281 22.36 -5.66 -7.18
C UNK A 281 22.77 -6.75 -8.09
N UNK A 282 22.12 -7.02 -8.62
CA UNK A 282 22.36 -7.92 -9.59
C UNK A 282 22.57 -7.13 -10.77
N UNK A 283 23.41 -6.99 -11.08
CA UNK A 283 23.78 -6.29 -12.21
C UNK A 283 23.61 -7.26 -13.32
N UNK A 284 22.83 -7.07 -13.74
CA UNK A 284 22.50 -7.81 -14.88
C UNK A 284 23.34 -7.38 -16.00
N UNK A 285 23.84 -7.35 -16.26
CA UNK A 285 24.65 -7.14 -17.33
C UNK A 285 25.56 -6.05 -17.09
N UNK A 286 26.12 -6.29 -17.13
CA UNK A 286 26.90 -5.45 -17.11
C UNK A 286 27.68 -4.38 -16.84
N UNK A 287 27.96 -4.13 -17.04
CA UNK A 287 28.90 -3.24 -16.99
C UNK A 287 28.72 -2.08 -16.13
N UNK A 288 27.99 -2.02 -15.76
CA UNK A 288 28.04 -0.83 -15.06
C UNK A 288 28.11 -1.13 -13.63
N UNK A 289 28.91 -1.17 -13.34
CA UNK A 289 29.14 -1.40 -12.06
C UNK A 289 28.32 -0.54 -11.22
N UNK A 290 27.55 -0.82 -11.02
CA UNK A 290 26.89 -0.19 -10.09
C UNK A 290 27.49 -0.56 -8.86
N UNK A 291 28.01 -0.08 -8.53
CA UNK A 291 28.58 -0.23 -7.42
C UNK A 291 27.65 -0.25 -6.36
N UNK A 292 27.27 -0.93 -6.28
CA UNK A 292 26.58 -1.10 -5.25
C UNK A 292 27.48 -1.38 -4.22
N UNK A 293 27.80 -0.88 -3.83
CA UNK A 293 28.56 -0.94 -2.90
C UNK A 293 27.96 -1.48 -1.79
N UNK A 294 27.90 -2.23 -1.77
CA UNK A 294 27.62 -2.87 -0.78
C UNK A 294 28.70 -2.71 0.08
N ALA A 295 28.58 -2.09 1.12
CA ALA A 295 29.58 -2.00 2.15
C ALA A 295 29.50 -3.25 3.01
N ASP A 296 30.34 -4.15 2.66
CA ASP A 296 30.65 -5.26 3.57
C ASP A 296 31.55 -4.69 4.66
N ASP A 297 31.15 -4.83 5.97
CA ASP A 297 31.99 -4.45 7.08
C ASP A 297 32.60 -5.48 7.84
#